data_a00d20d3a49cfdc4257cfa49ad2e9a16
#
_entry.id   a00d20d3a49cfdc4257cfa49ad2e9a16
#
_cell.length_a   1.000
_cell.length_b   1.000
_cell.length_c   1.000
_cell.angle_alpha   90.00
_cell.angle_beta   90.00
_cell.angle_gamma   90.00
#
_symmetry.space_group_name_H-M   'P 1'
#
loop_
_entity.id
_entity.type
_entity.pdbx_description
1 polymer ?
#
loop_
_entity_poly.entity_id
_entity_poly.type
_entity_poly.pdbx_seq_one_letter_code
_entity_poly.pdbx_strand_id
1 'polypeptide(L)'
;PSEWLTIDQERINNFADATNDHQFIHVNPEQAEPIFGSTIAHGFLSLSLTSGMGEENALVVEGSKMSLNYGLDKIRFLAPVPVNSRIRMHSKILEVKEKNPGQFLIKSEVTMELEGSEKPAFIAEQLGLWVT
;
A
#
# COMPACT_ATOMS: atom_id res chain seq x y z
N PRO A 1 -2.57 -8.79 11.06
CA PRO A 1 -1.81 -8.30 9.90
C PRO A 1 -1.93 -9.24 8.71
N SER A 2 -1.64 -8.70 7.52
CA SER A 2 -1.54 -9.50 6.32
C SER A 2 -0.32 -10.43 6.39
N GLU A 3 -0.20 -11.33 5.40
CA GLU A 3 1.04 -12.06 5.18
C GLU A 3 2.15 -11.09 4.78
N TRP A 4 3.41 -11.50 4.99
CA TRP A 4 4.56 -10.75 4.48
C TRP A 4 4.62 -10.85 2.96
N LEU A 5 4.95 -9.75 2.30
CA LEU A 5 5.13 -9.69 0.85
C LEU A 5 6.53 -9.16 0.54
N THR A 6 7.29 -9.91 -0.25
CA THR A 6 8.63 -9.46 -0.70
C THR A 6 8.48 -8.54 -1.90
N ILE A 7 9.15 -7.40 -1.84
CA ILE A 7 9.18 -6.44 -2.93
C ILE A 7 10.48 -6.63 -3.71
N ASP A 8 10.42 -7.40 -4.79
CA ASP A 8 11.59 -7.66 -5.62
C ASP A 8 11.73 -6.63 -6.74
N GLN A 9 12.88 -6.68 -7.44
CA GLN A 9 13.15 -5.73 -8.51
C GLN A 9 12.20 -5.90 -9.69
N GLU A 10 11.78 -7.12 -9.98
CA GLU A 10 10.81 -7.38 -11.06
C GLU A 10 9.50 -6.65 -10.80
N ARG A 11 8.98 -6.71 -9.57
CA ARG A 11 7.76 -5.98 -9.19
C ARG A 11 7.93 -4.48 -9.31
N ILE A 12 9.07 -3.97 -8.88
CA ILE A 12 9.39 -2.53 -8.99
C ILE A 12 9.45 -2.12 -10.46
N ASN A 13 10.13 -2.90 -11.30
CA ASN A 13 10.22 -2.63 -12.73
C ASN A 13 8.86 -2.66 -13.41
N ASN A 14 8.02 -3.62 -13.06
CA ASN A 14 6.66 -3.71 -13.61
C ASN A 14 5.82 -2.50 -13.22
N PHE A 15 5.95 -2.02 -12.00
CA PHE A 15 5.24 -0.82 -11.56
C PHE A 15 5.76 0.43 -12.29
N ALA A 16 7.08 0.54 -12.46
CA ALA A 16 7.69 1.62 -13.24
C ALA A 16 7.14 1.65 -14.67
N ASP A 17 7.01 0.49 -15.30
CA ASP A 17 6.46 0.38 -16.64
C ASP A 17 4.98 0.77 -16.69
N ALA A 18 4.21 0.34 -15.70
CA ALA A 18 2.78 0.62 -15.63
C ALA A 18 2.46 2.09 -15.40
N THR A 19 3.35 2.82 -14.72
CA THR A 19 3.14 4.22 -14.32
C THR A 19 4.01 5.20 -15.06
N ASN A 20 4.96 4.73 -15.87
CA ASN A 20 5.98 5.56 -16.55
C ASN A 20 6.91 6.30 -15.58
N ASP A 21 7.05 5.79 -14.35
CA ASP A 21 7.97 6.34 -13.37
C ASP A 21 9.24 5.50 -13.33
N HIS A 22 10.21 5.86 -14.16
CA HIS A 22 11.49 5.18 -14.30
C HIS A 22 12.65 5.96 -13.67
N GLN A 23 12.39 6.65 -12.56
CA GLN A 23 13.48 7.33 -11.86
C GLN A 23 14.58 6.33 -11.47
N PHE A 24 15.82 6.77 -11.55
CA PHE A 24 16.98 5.89 -11.33
C PHE A 24 16.95 5.22 -9.94
N ILE A 25 16.39 5.87 -8.94
CA ILE A 25 16.33 5.33 -7.58
C ILE A 25 15.54 4.03 -7.48
N HIS A 26 14.66 3.78 -8.46
CA HIS A 26 13.82 2.58 -8.50
C HIS A 26 14.38 1.52 -9.45
N VAL A 27 14.98 1.92 -10.56
CA VAL A 27 15.29 0.99 -11.66
C VAL A 27 16.77 0.85 -11.97
N ASN A 28 17.64 1.68 -11.40
CA ASN A 28 19.08 1.62 -11.67
C ASN A 28 19.89 1.37 -10.40
N PRO A 29 20.26 0.11 -10.14
CA PRO A 29 20.98 -0.24 -8.91
C PRO A 29 22.30 0.50 -8.73
N GLU A 30 23.07 0.71 -9.81
CA GLU A 30 24.37 1.38 -9.74
C GLU A 30 24.25 2.82 -9.30
N GLN A 31 23.24 3.54 -9.80
CA GLN A 31 23.03 4.95 -9.44
C GLN A 31 22.34 5.10 -8.09
N ALA A 32 21.51 4.16 -7.68
CA ALA A 32 20.80 4.22 -6.41
C ALA A 32 21.66 3.83 -5.22
N GLU A 33 22.63 2.92 -5.41
CA GLU A 33 23.46 2.41 -4.34
C GLU A 33 24.17 3.49 -3.52
N PRO A 34 24.81 4.52 -4.12
CA PRO A 34 25.48 5.55 -3.31
C PRO A 34 24.54 6.36 -2.42
N ILE A 35 23.25 6.39 -2.72
CA ILE A 35 22.26 7.19 -2.00
C ILE A 35 21.53 6.36 -0.95
N PHE A 36 21.02 5.19 -1.35
CA PHE A 36 20.16 4.34 -0.50
C PHE A 36 20.77 2.99 -0.16
N GLY A 37 21.92 2.64 -0.72
CA GLY A 37 22.52 1.31 -0.57
C GLY A 37 21.92 0.27 -1.53
N SER A 38 20.84 0.59 -2.19
CA SER A 38 20.13 -0.26 -3.15
C SER A 38 19.11 0.59 -3.90
N THR A 39 18.42 -0.02 -4.86
CA THR A 39 17.17 0.57 -5.37
C THR A 39 16.10 0.48 -4.28
N ILE A 40 15.12 1.36 -4.37
CA ILE A 40 13.98 1.39 -3.46
C ILE A 40 12.67 1.32 -4.24
N ALA A 41 11.65 0.76 -3.61
CA ALA A 41 10.31 0.73 -4.19
C ALA A 41 9.71 2.13 -4.26
N HIS A 42 8.87 2.36 -5.27
CA HIS A 42 8.04 3.56 -5.32
C HIS A 42 7.12 3.57 -4.09
N GLY A 43 6.96 4.72 -3.47
CA GLY A 43 5.97 4.85 -2.39
C GLY A 43 4.58 4.44 -2.85
N PHE A 44 4.21 4.85 -4.06
CA PHE A 44 2.90 4.50 -4.64
C PHE A 44 2.75 3.01 -4.96
N LEU A 45 3.85 2.29 -5.18
CA LEU A 45 3.78 0.82 -5.31
C LEU A 45 3.32 0.21 -3.99
N SER A 46 3.98 0.57 -2.89
CA SER A 46 3.62 0.07 -1.55
C SER A 46 2.17 0.41 -1.21
N LEU A 47 1.74 1.63 -1.53
CA LEU A 47 0.35 2.05 -1.31
C LEU A 47 -0.62 1.23 -2.15
N SER A 48 -0.32 1.02 -3.43
CA SER A 48 -1.19 0.26 -4.35
C SER A 48 -1.37 -1.20 -3.93
N LEU A 49 -0.35 -1.78 -3.31
CA LEU A 49 -0.39 -3.18 -2.86
C LEU A 49 -1.42 -3.41 -1.74
N THR A 50 -1.86 -2.37 -1.05
CA THR A 50 -2.88 -2.52 -0.01
C THR A 50 -4.17 -3.12 -0.52
N SER A 51 -4.50 -2.91 -1.79
CA SER A 51 -5.72 -3.45 -2.40
C SER A 51 -5.74 -4.97 -2.42
N GLY A 52 -4.59 -5.61 -2.51
CA GLY A 52 -4.50 -7.08 -2.57
C GLY A 52 -4.01 -7.75 -1.29
N MET A 53 -3.40 -7.00 -0.38
CA MET A 53 -2.72 -7.59 0.78
C MET A 53 -3.65 -8.01 1.92
N GLY A 54 -4.81 -7.45 2.02
CA GLY A 54 -5.71 -7.69 3.14
C GLY A 54 -6.81 -8.70 2.88
N GLU A 55 -6.82 -9.35 1.74
CA GLU A 55 -7.95 -10.18 1.31
C GLU A 55 -8.32 -11.29 2.28
N GLU A 56 -7.35 -11.96 2.87
CA GLU A 56 -7.59 -13.08 3.78
C GLU A 56 -8.20 -12.65 5.13
N ASN A 57 -7.92 -11.42 5.53
CA ASN A 57 -8.36 -10.86 6.80
C ASN A 57 -9.26 -9.63 6.61
N ALA A 58 -9.72 -9.40 5.40
CA ALA A 58 -10.52 -8.24 5.08
C ALA A 58 -11.88 -8.30 5.77
N LEU A 59 -12.33 -7.15 6.24
CA LEU A 59 -13.72 -6.98 6.60
C LEU A 59 -14.57 -7.20 5.36
N VAL A 60 -15.48 -8.14 5.43
CA VAL A 60 -16.44 -8.35 4.36
C VAL A 60 -17.73 -7.67 4.74
N VAL A 61 -18.15 -6.70 3.96
CA VAL A 61 -19.47 -6.09 4.10
C VAL A 61 -20.49 -7.06 3.52
N GLU A 62 -21.40 -7.53 4.36
CA GLU A 62 -22.42 -8.49 3.94
C GLU A 62 -23.25 -7.93 2.76
N GLY A 63 -23.44 -8.76 1.73
CA GLY A 63 -24.12 -8.35 0.52
C GLY A 63 -23.32 -7.46 -0.41
N SER A 64 -22.03 -7.24 -0.12
CA SER A 64 -21.15 -6.42 -0.94
C SER A 64 -20.96 -7.04 -2.32
N LYS A 65 -21.15 -6.22 -3.36
CA LYS A 65 -20.89 -6.61 -4.75
C LYS A 65 -19.52 -6.14 -5.22
N MET A 66 -19.05 -5.02 -4.70
CA MET A 66 -17.76 -4.43 -5.06
C MET A 66 -17.30 -3.43 -4.00
N SER A 67 -16.02 -3.15 -4.01
CA SER A 67 -15.46 -2.04 -3.26
C SER A 67 -14.63 -1.19 -4.23
N LEU A 68 -14.70 0.11 -4.03
CA LEU A 68 -14.00 1.09 -4.86
C LEU A 68 -13.05 1.91 -4.01
N ASN A 69 -11.89 2.23 -4.56
CA ASN A 69 -11.01 3.20 -3.95
C ASN A 69 -11.70 4.56 -4.02
N TYR A 70 -11.97 5.15 -2.87
CA TYR A 70 -12.66 6.43 -2.80
C TYR A 70 -11.69 7.59 -2.61
N GLY A 71 -10.71 7.41 -1.73
CA GLY A 71 -9.73 8.45 -1.45
C GLY A 71 -8.84 8.13 -0.27
N LEU A 72 -8.09 9.14 0.10
CA LEU A 72 -7.18 9.13 1.25
C LEU A 72 -7.36 10.46 1.99
N ASP A 73 -7.58 10.42 3.28
CA ASP A 73 -7.60 11.65 4.08
C ASP A 73 -6.18 12.07 4.48
N LYS A 74 -5.34 11.08 4.73
CA LYS A 74 -3.93 11.31 5.09
C LYS A 74 -3.07 10.21 4.52
N ILE A 75 -1.85 10.56 4.15
CA ILE A 75 -0.80 9.62 3.82
C ILE A 75 0.55 10.25 4.12
N ARG A 76 1.44 9.48 4.76
CA ARG A 76 2.83 9.87 4.97
C ARG A 76 3.73 8.68 4.71
N PHE A 77 4.67 8.85 3.80
CA PHE A 77 5.72 7.87 3.54
C PHE A 77 6.87 8.16 4.51
N LEU A 78 7.16 7.21 5.40
CA LEU A 78 8.07 7.43 6.51
C LEU A 78 9.44 6.78 6.34
N ALA A 79 9.50 5.65 5.65
CA ALA A 79 10.75 4.94 5.40
C ALA A 79 10.78 4.39 3.97
N PRO A 80 11.93 4.56 3.25
CA PRO A 80 12.06 3.92 1.94
C PRO A 80 12.08 2.41 2.09
N VAL A 81 11.54 1.71 1.10
CA VAL A 81 11.49 0.24 1.07
C VAL A 81 12.59 -0.25 0.14
N PRO A 82 13.71 -0.77 0.69
CA PRO A 82 14.77 -1.32 -0.16
C PRO A 82 14.28 -2.52 -0.96
N VAL A 83 14.86 -2.72 -2.13
CA VAL A 83 14.57 -3.90 -2.94
C VAL A 83 14.80 -5.17 -2.13
N ASN A 84 13.97 -6.19 -2.34
CA ASN A 84 13.99 -7.47 -1.62
C ASN A 84 13.61 -7.40 -0.14
N SER A 85 13.11 -6.26 0.32
CA SER A 85 12.52 -6.15 1.66
C SER A 85 11.14 -6.77 1.71
N ARG A 86 10.68 -7.13 2.89
CA ARG A 86 9.33 -7.61 3.11
C ARG A 86 8.50 -6.55 3.81
N ILE A 87 7.26 -6.42 3.37
CA ILE A 87 6.29 -5.52 3.97
C ILE A 87 5.05 -6.30 4.39
N ARG A 88 4.34 -5.76 5.38
CA ARG A 88 3.14 -6.38 5.93
C ARG A 88 2.15 -5.29 6.33
N MET A 89 0.89 -5.47 5.92
CA MET A 89 -0.15 -4.47 6.18
C MET A 89 -0.87 -4.75 7.51
N HIS A 90 -1.06 -3.70 8.29
CA HIS A 90 -1.95 -3.65 9.44
C HIS A 90 -3.08 -2.69 9.12
N SER A 91 -4.31 -3.08 9.42
CA SER A 91 -5.48 -2.27 9.12
C SER A 91 -6.41 -2.21 10.33
N LYS A 92 -6.94 -1.01 10.58
CA LYS A 92 -7.89 -0.76 11.66
C LYS A 92 -9.01 0.12 11.14
N ILE A 93 -10.26 -0.32 11.31
CA ILE A 93 -11.41 0.48 10.91
C ILE A 93 -11.59 1.64 11.87
N LEU A 94 -11.67 2.85 11.33
CA LEU A 94 -11.89 4.07 12.10
C LEU A 94 -13.34 4.54 12.05
N GLU A 95 -14.00 4.40 10.89
CA GLU A 95 -15.35 4.92 10.69
C GLU A 95 -16.06 4.13 9.61
N VAL A 96 -17.35 3.89 9.80
CA VAL A 96 -18.24 3.32 8.78
C VAL A 96 -19.45 4.26 8.68
N LYS A 97 -19.73 4.72 7.46
CA LYS A 97 -20.79 5.69 7.22
C LYS A 97 -21.60 5.30 5.98
N GLU A 98 -22.90 5.24 6.11
CA GLU A 98 -23.76 5.04 4.93
C GLU A 98 -23.86 6.37 4.19
N LYS A 99 -23.32 6.40 2.97
CA LYS A 99 -23.28 7.60 2.13
C LYS A 99 -24.57 7.78 1.35
N ASN A 100 -25.04 6.70 0.72
CA ASN A 100 -26.30 6.59 0.01
C ASN A 100 -26.88 5.21 0.31
N PRO A 101 -28.17 4.97 0.07
CA PRO A 101 -28.73 3.63 0.29
C PRO A 101 -27.92 2.56 -0.42
N GLY A 102 -27.44 1.57 0.35
CA GLY A 102 -26.63 0.48 -0.17
C GLY A 102 -25.14 0.82 -0.43
N GLN A 103 -24.69 2.02 -0.06
CA GLN A 103 -23.30 2.46 -0.24
C GLN A 103 -22.69 2.86 1.09
N PHE A 104 -21.63 2.18 1.48
CA PHE A 104 -20.97 2.41 2.76
C PHE A 104 -19.55 2.92 2.55
N LEU A 105 -19.25 4.09 3.13
CA LEU A 105 -17.92 4.66 3.12
C LEU A 105 -17.19 4.19 4.38
N ILE A 106 -16.10 3.46 4.20
CA ILE A 106 -15.31 2.91 5.29
C ILE A 106 -13.95 3.58 5.31
N LYS A 107 -13.63 4.20 6.45
CA LYS A 107 -12.30 4.75 6.70
C LYS A 107 -11.49 3.76 7.51
N SER A 108 -10.30 3.45 7.05
CA SER A 108 -9.37 2.55 7.73
C SER A 108 -8.02 3.22 7.91
N GLU A 109 -7.41 3.02 9.08
CA GLU A 109 -6.01 3.36 9.28
C GLU A 109 -5.18 2.18 8.81
N VAL A 110 -4.29 2.43 7.86
CA VAL A 110 -3.41 1.41 7.29
C VAL A 110 -1.97 1.77 7.61
N THR A 111 -1.28 0.83 8.25
CA THR A 111 0.14 0.94 8.55
C THR A 111 0.86 -0.14 7.78
N MET A 112 1.82 0.26 6.94
CA MET A 112 2.62 -0.69 6.19
C MET A 112 3.93 -0.93 6.91
N GLU A 113 3.99 -2.06 7.61
CA GLU A 113 5.19 -2.47 8.35
C GLU A 113 6.30 -2.87 7.39
N LEU A 114 7.52 -2.40 7.66
CA LEU A 114 8.72 -2.78 6.92
C LEU A 114 9.57 -3.64 7.85
N GLU A 115 9.84 -4.88 7.44
CA GLU A 115 10.63 -5.81 8.25
C GLU A 115 12.02 -5.25 8.57
N GLY A 116 12.37 -5.28 9.84
CA GLY A 116 13.67 -4.82 10.32
C GLY A 116 13.78 -3.30 10.51
N SER A 117 12.71 -2.56 10.28
CA SER A 117 12.70 -1.10 10.43
C SER A 117 11.88 -0.68 11.64
N GLU A 118 12.38 0.31 12.38
CA GLU A 118 11.61 0.90 13.48
C GLU A 118 10.43 1.72 12.98
N LYS A 119 10.57 2.33 11.80
CA LYS A 119 9.51 3.11 11.18
C LYS A 119 8.79 2.28 10.13
N PRO A 120 7.45 2.41 10.03
CA PRO A 120 6.73 1.77 8.93
C PRO A 120 7.08 2.44 7.59
N ALA A 121 6.82 1.74 6.50
CA ALA A 121 6.99 2.32 5.16
C ALA A 121 6.06 3.52 4.99
N PHE A 122 4.81 3.38 5.41
CA PHE A 122 3.85 4.50 5.41
C PHE A 122 2.73 4.26 6.43
N ILE A 123 2.04 5.35 6.75
CA ILE A 123 0.78 5.34 7.50
C ILE A 123 -0.23 6.13 6.67
N ALA A 124 -1.44 5.60 6.52
CA ALA A 124 -2.47 6.22 5.71
C ALA A 124 -3.86 6.07 6.36
N GLU A 125 -4.75 7.01 6.08
CA GLU A 125 -6.18 6.86 6.32
C GLU A 125 -6.84 6.69 4.96
N GLN A 126 -7.25 5.47 4.65
CA GLN A 126 -7.84 5.10 3.38
C GLN A 126 -9.36 5.10 3.46
N LEU A 127 -9.99 5.55 2.38
CA LEU A 127 -11.43 5.54 2.22
C LEU A 127 -11.81 4.56 1.11
N GLY A 128 -12.64 3.59 1.45
CA GLY A 128 -13.20 2.64 0.50
C GLY A 128 -14.70 2.80 0.43
N LEU A 129 -15.26 2.75 -0.77
CA LEU A 129 -16.70 2.76 -0.96
C LEU A 129 -17.17 1.34 -1.27
N TRP A 130 -17.99 0.79 -0.39
CA TRP A 130 -18.55 -0.55 -0.53
C TRP A 130 -19.98 -0.45 -1.03
N VAL A 131 -20.26 -1.15 -2.12
CA VAL A 131 -21.57 -1.14 -2.79
C VAL A 131 -22.25 -2.50 -2.62
N THR A 132 -23.43 -2.47 -2.04
CA THR A 132 -24.25 -3.67 -1.82
C THR A 132 -25.34 -3.84 -2.89
#